data_5c6741ef3b5c82a067bd987063b9d68d
#
_entry.id   5c6741ef3b5c82a067bd987063b9d68d
#
_cell.length_a   1.000
_cell.length_b   1.000
_cell.length_c   1.000
_cell.angle_alpha   90.00
_cell.angle_beta   90.00
_cell.angle_gamma   90.00
#
_symmetry.space_group_name_H-M   'P 1'
#
loop_
_entity.id
_entity.type
_entity.pdbx_description
1 polymer ?
#
loop_
_entity_poly.entity_id
_entity_poly.type
_entity_poly.pdbx_seq_one_letter_code
_entity_poly.pdbx_strand_id
1 'polypeptide(L)'
;MCTDLRAKILKTAGELFFKFGIRSVSIDDICNELHISKKTFYTVFKQKDELVVELLDAILQKKEKDYRVVMEQESNVLDMLVQNFKKLRGHSMEKHLAFAYDLEKFYPELWNSHKAKMKSLDQVYTAQMLQRGIVQGMY
;
A
#
# COMPACT_ATOMS: atom_id res chain seq x y z
N MET A 1 22.12 -7.82 -0.90
CA MET A 1 21.83 -8.77 0.19
C MET A 1 20.91 -8.19 1.24
N CYS A 2 21.21 -7.06 1.86
CA CYS A 2 20.30 -6.43 2.82
C CYS A 2 18.96 -6.00 2.20
N THR A 3 18.94 -5.60 0.94
CA THR A 3 17.73 -5.21 0.21
C THR A 3 16.79 -6.39 -0.01
N ASP A 4 17.30 -7.57 -0.30
CA ASP A 4 16.47 -8.76 -0.52
C ASP A 4 15.83 -9.24 0.77
N LEU A 5 16.58 -9.25 1.86
CA LEU A 5 16.06 -9.63 3.18
C LEU A 5 15.02 -8.61 3.64
N ARG A 6 15.31 -7.32 3.45
CA ARG A 6 14.36 -6.25 3.79
C ARG A 6 13.04 -6.40 3.04
N ALA A 7 13.11 -6.66 1.74
CA ALA A 7 11.94 -6.88 0.90
C ALA A 7 11.14 -8.10 1.36
N LYS A 8 11.82 -9.20 1.70
CA LYS A 8 11.18 -10.42 2.19
C LYS A 8 10.47 -10.18 3.52
N ILE A 9 11.11 -9.48 4.44
CA ILE A 9 10.53 -9.13 5.74
C ILE A 9 9.29 -8.28 5.54
N LEU A 10 9.38 -7.23 4.70
CA LEU A 10 8.24 -6.35 4.42
C LEU A 10 7.07 -7.09 3.79
N LYS A 11 7.35 -7.95 2.83
CA LYS A 11 6.31 -8.75 2.16
C LYS A 11 5.59 -9.66 3.15
N THR A 12 6.34 -10.41 3.94
CA THR A 12 5.78 -11.33 4.92
C THR A 12 5.03 -10.60 6.02
N ALA A 13 5.62 -9.52 6.55
CA ALA A 13 4.97 -8.69 7.56
C ALA A 13 3.65 -8.11 7.01
N GLY A 14 3.65 -7.63 5.77
CA GLY A 14 2.47 -7.10 5.11
C GLY A 14 1.37 -8.14 5.01
N GLU A 15 1.69 -9.34 4.56
CA GLU A 15 0.73 -10.43 4.43
C GLU A 15 0.11 -10.79 5.77
N LEU A 16 0.92 -10.89 6.82
CA LEU A 16 0.46 -11.21 8.16
C LEU A 16 -0.38 -10.08 8.77
N PHE A 17 0.07 -8.83 8.60
CA PHE A 17 -0.66 -7.68 9.12
C PHE A 17 -2.02 -7.50 8.44
N PHE A 18 -2.09 -7.71 7.14
CA PHE A 18 -3.36 -7.61 6.40
C PHE A 18 -4.33 -8.70 6.80
N LYS A 19 -3.81 -9.90 7.09
CA LYS A 19 -4.63 -11.04 7.45
C LYS A 19 -5.11 -11.02 8.89
N PHE A 20 -4.22 -10.66 9.83
CA PHE A 20 -4.47 -10.79 11.27
C PHE A 20 -4.49 -9.45 12.02
N GLY A 21 -4.13 -8.35 11.38
CA GLY A 21 -3.94 -7.06 12.03
C GLY A 21 -2.52 -6.89 12.54
N ILE A 22 -2.16 -5.65 12.91
CA ILE A 22 -0.79 -5.33 13.32
C ILE A 22 -0.50 -5.87 14.73
N ARG A 23 -1.43 -5.65 15.65
CA ARG A 23 -1.24 -5.99 17.05
C ARG A 23 -1.09 -7.50 17.28
N SER A 24 -1.86 -8.30 16.54
CA SER A 24 -1.88 -9.76 16.70
C SER A 24 -0.60 -10.44 16.19
N VAL A 25 0.18 -9.76 15.35
CA VAL A 25 1.39 -10.29 14.75
C VAL A 25 2.62 -9.77 15.50
N SER A 26 3.41 -10.69 16.04
CA SER A 26 4.67 -10.35 16.70
C SER A 26 5.85 -10.44 15.75
N ILE A 27 6.99 -9.88 16.17
CA ILE A 27 8.25 -10.04 15.44
C ILE A 27 8.63 -11.53 15.37
N ASP A 28 8.36 -12.29 16.44
CA ASP A 28 8.56 -13.75 16.45
C ASP A 28 7.77 -14.44 15.37
N ASP A 29 6.51 -14.05 15.17
CA ASP A 29 5.67 -14.62 14.12
C ASP A 29 6.26 -14.39 12.73
N ILE A 30 6.76 -13.20 12.47
CA ILE A 30 7.40 -12.86 11.21
C ILE A 30 8.68 -13.68 11.00
N CYS A 31 9.51 -13.77 12.03
CA CYS A 31 10.75 -14.53 11.98
C CYS A 31 10.50 -16.03 11.75
N ASN A 32 9.48 -16.58 12.42
CA ASN A 32 9.11 -17.98 12.25
C ASN A 32 8.64 -18.28 10.82
N GLU A 33 7.85 -17.39 10.27
CA GLU A 33 7.35 -17.53 8.89
C GLU A 33 8.49 -17.50 7.87
N LEU A 34 9.50 -16.68 8.11
CA LEU A 34 10.66 -16.53 7.22
C LEU A 34 11.81 -17.48 7.54
N HIS A 35 11.72 -18.24 8.64
CA HIS A 35 12.79 -19.12 9.10
C HIS A 35 14.09 -18.34 9.35
N ILE A 36 14.00 -17.17 9.95
CA ILE A 36 15.14 -16.34 10.35
C ILE A 36 15.15 -16.15 11.87
N SER A 37 16.33 -15.82 12.41
CA SER A 37 16.45 -15.48 13.83
C SER A 37 16.03 -14.04 14.08
N LYS A 38 15.66 -13.74 15.34
CA LYS A 38 15.42 -12.36 15.76
C LYS A 38 16.65 -11.48 15.56
N LYS A 39 17.83 -12.02 15.79
CA LYS A 39 19.09 -11.32 15.56
C LYS A 39 19.20 -10.84 14.12
N THR A 40 18.87 -11.71 13.18
CA THR A 40 18.88 -11.40 11.76
C THR A 40 17.83 -10.31 11.45
N PHE A 41 16.64 -10.43 12.00
CA PHE A 41 15.59 -9.42 11.84
C PHE A 41 16.07 -8.04 12.31
N TYR A 42 16.66 -7.98 13.50
CA TYR A 42 17.10 -6.72 14.10
C TYR A 42 18.32 -6.09 13.41
N THR A 43 18.97 -6.81 12.47
CA THR A 43 19.97 -6.17 11.60
C THR A 43 19.35 -5.27 10.55
N VAL A 44 18.06 -5.47 10.23
CA VAL A 44 17.34 -4.73 9.19
C VAL A 44 16.37 -3.72 9.78
N PHE A 45 15.57 -4.14 10.76
CA PHE A 45 14.56 -3.30 11.41
C PHE A 45 14.79 -3.28 12.91
N LYS A 46 14.68 -2.10 13.52
CA LYS A 46 14.87 -1.96 14.97
C LYS A 46 13.61 -2.29 15.76
N GLN A 47 12.44 -1.98 15.19
CA GLN A 47 11.17 -2.18 15.85
C GLN A 47 10.04 -2.33 14.84
N LYS A 48 8.91 -2.83 15.33
CA LYS A 48 7.71 -3.10 14.53
C LYS A 48 7.16 -1.83 13.86
N ASP A 49 7.28 -0.68 14.50
CA ASP A 49 6.78 0.60 13.98
C ASP A 49 7.44 0.95 12.64
N GLU A 50 8.71 0.65 12.47
CA GLU A 50 9.43 0.87 11.21
C GLU A 50 8.82 0.05 10.07
N LEU A 51 8.38 -1.17 10.36
CA LEU A 51 7.68 -2.02 9.38
C LEU A 51 6.39 -1.39 8.93
N VAL A 52 5.62 -0.85 9.87
CA VAL A 52 4.34 -0.20 9.56
C VAL A 52 4.54 1.00 8.64
N VAL A 53 5.51 1.85 8.97
CA VAL A 53 5.85 3.04 8.17
C VAL A 53 6.23 2.63 6.74
N GLU A 54 7.15 1.67 6.60
CA GLU A 54 7.60 1.24 5.28
C GLU A 54 6.52 0.53 4.47
N LEU A 55 5.65 -0.22 5.14
CA LEU A 55 4.50 -0.85 4.48
C LEU A 55 3.55 0.18 3.90
N LEU A 56 3.24 1.23 4.66
CA LEU A 56 2.38 2.30 4.17
C LEU A 56 3.00 3.03 2.98
N ASP A 57 4.31 3.29 3.06
CA ASP A 57 5.04 3.91 1.95
C ASP A 57 5.03 3.01 0.71
N ALA A 58 5.22 1.70 0.89
CA ALA A 58 5.21 0.74 -0.21
C ALA A 58 3.83 0.66 -0.87
N ILE A 59 2.76 0.70 -0.08
CA ILE A 59 1.38 0.72 -0.58
C ILE A 59 1.14 1.97 -1.44
N LEU A 60 1.59 3.12 -0.96
CA LEU A 60 1.46 4.39 -1.67
C LEU A 60 2.22 4.38 -2.99
N GLN A 61 3.47 3.88 -2.98
CA GLN A 61 4.30 3.77 -4.18
C GLN A 61 3.68 2.83 -5.20
N LYS A 62 3.13 1.71 -4.77
CA LYS A 62 2.44 0.77 -5.64
C LYS A 62 1.23 1.41 -6.30
N LYS A 63 0.44 2.15 -5.53
CA LYS A 63 -0.73 2.84 -6.06
C LYS A 63 -0.32 3.89 -7.09
N GLU A 64 0.72 4.65 -6.81
CA GLU A 64 1.27 5.62 -7.78
C GLU A 64 1.74 4.95 -9.06
N LYS A 65 2.44 3.84 -8.95
CA LYS A 65 2.89 3.04 -10.09
C LYS A 65 1.71 2.53 -10.92
N ASP A 66 0.67 2.03 -10.26
CA ASP A 66 -0.53 1.54 -10.93
C ASP A 66 -1.22 2.67 -11.71
N TYR A 67 -1.30 3.85 -11.14
CA TYR A 67 -1.84 5.02 -11.84
C TYR A 67 -0.99 5.39 -13.06
N ARG A 68 0.33 5.39 -12.94
CA ARG A 68 1.23 5.67 -14.08
C ARG A 68 1.02 4.69 -15.22
N VAL A 69 0.92 3.40 -14.90
CA VAL A 69 0.69 2.36 -15.90
C VAL A 69 -0.61 2.61 -16.64
N VAL A 70 -1.68 2.95 -15.92
CA VAL A 70 -2.96 3.28 -16.54
C VAL A 70 -2.85 4.52 -17.43
N MET A 71 -2.14 5.57 -16.95
CA MET A 71 -1.98 6.82 -17.70
C MET A 71 -1.10 6.67 -18.94
N GLU A 72 -0.13 5.76 -18.92
CA GLU A 72 0.76 5.51 -20.07
C GLU A 72 0.08 4.70 -21.16
N GLN A 73 -0.99 3.99 -20.85
CA GLN A 73 -1.75 3.24 -21.86
C GLN A 73 -2.47 4.21 -22.80
N GLU A 74 -2.37 3.99 -24.11
CA GLU A 74 -3.04 4.78 -25.13
C GLU A 74 -4.52 4.41 -25.25
N SER A 75 -5.19 4.25 -24.14
CA SER A 75 -6.62 3.97 -24.11
C SER A 75 -7.40 5.28 -23.94
N ASN A 76 -8.66 5.29 -24.33
CA ASN A 76 -9.51 6.45 -24.10
C ASN A 76 -9.80 6.59 -22.60
N VAL A 77 -10.25 7.78 -22.18
CA VAL A 77 -10.50 8.11 -20.79
C VAL A 77 -11.53 7.15 -20.16
N LEU A 78 -12.51 6.72 -20.94
CA LEU A 78 -13.52 5.81 -20.46
C LEU A 78 -12.93 4.46 -20.03
N ASP A 79 -12.03 3.91 -20.87
CA ASP A 79 -11.31 2.67 -20.53
C ASP A 79 -10.44 2.84 -19.31
N MET A 80 -9.78 3.98 -19.16
CA MET A 80 -8.95 4.31 -17.99
C MET A 80 -9.80 4.34 -16.72
N LEU A 81 -10.97 4.96 -16.77
CA LEU A 81 -11.89 5.03 -15.64
C LEU A 81 -12.39 3.63 -15.25
N VAL A 82 -12.74 2.80 -16.24
CA VAL A 82 -13.18 1.42 -15.99
C VAL A 82 -12.06 0.61 -15.35
N GLN A 83 -10.83 0.70 -15.85
CA GLN A 83 -9.68 -0.01 -15.27
C GLN A 83 -9.39 0.44 -13.86
N ASN A 84 -9.43 1.75 -13.61
CA ASN A 84 -9.22 2.30 -12.27
C ASN A 84 -10.28 1.81 -11.30
N PHE A 85 -11.53 1.77 -11.73
CA PHE A 85 -12.65 1.28 -10.94
C PHE A 85 -12.48 -0.22 -10.60
N LYS A 86 -12.04 -1.03 -11.56
CA LYS A 86 -11.77 -2.45 -11.33
C LYS A 86 -10.64 -2.66 -10.32
N LYS A 87 -9.59 -1.85 -10.39
CA LYS A 87 -8.48 -1.91 -9.42
C LYS A 87 -8.94 -1.54 -8.01
N LEU A 88 -9.76 -0.50 -7.89
CA LEU A 88 -10.33 -0.10 -6.60
C LEU A 88 -11.21 -1.20 -6.00
N ARG A 89 -11.96 -1.91 -6.82
CA ARG A 89 -12.77 -3.05 -6.37
C ARG A 89 -11.94 -4.23 -5.92
N GLY A 90 -10.81 -4.48 -6.59
CA GLY A 90 -9.87 -5.54 -6.23
C GLY A 90 -9.18 -5.31 -4.90
N HIS A 91 -9.13 -4.06 -4.46
CA HIS A 91 -8.60 -3.65 -3.15
C HIS A 91 -9.74 -3.40 -2.16
N SER A 92 -10.74 -4.27 -2.14
CA SER A 92 -11.87 -4.09 -1.24
C SER A 92 -11.37 -3.97 0.21
N MET A 93 -11.87 -2.96 0.92
CA MET A 93 -11.51 -2.69 2.30
C MET A 93 -11.80 -3.87 3.23
N GLU A 94 -12.67 -4.76 2.83
CA GLU A 94 -13.01 -5.96 3.59
C GLU A 94 -11.83 -6.86 3.87
N LYS A 95 -10.87 -6.95 2.94
CA LYS A 95 -9.67 -7.79 3.10
C LYS A 95 -8.67 -7.21 4.09
N HIS A 96 -8.78 -5.92 4.42
CA HIS A 96 -7.78 -5.22 5.23
C HIS A 96 -8.39 -4.52 6.45
N LEU A 97 -9.58 -4.92 6.86
CA LEU A 97 -10.28 -4.29 8.00
C LEU A 97 -9.46 -4.35 9.30
N ALA A 98 -8.86 -5.50 9.58
CA ALA A 98 -8.05 -5.67 10.80
C ALA A 98 -6.83 -4.74 10.78
N PHE A 99 -6.17 -4.62 9.64
CA PHE A 99 -5.01 -3.75 9.46
C PHE A 99 -5.40 -2.27 9.60
N ALA A 100 -6.47 -1.85 8.93
CA ALA A 100 -6.96 -0.48 8.99
C ALA A 100 -7.44 -0.11 10.39
N TYR A 101 -8.13 -1.01 11.08
CA TYR A 101 -8.58 -0.82 12.45
C TYR A 101 -7.40 -0.59 13.40
N ASP A 102 -6.37 -1.44 13.30
CA ASP A 102 -5.19 -1.32 14.15
C ASP A 102 -4.39 -0.04 13.84
N LEU A 103 -4.30 0.36 12.58
CA LEU A 103 -3.67 1.63 12.19
C LEU A 103 -4.38 2.81 12.83
N GLU A 104 -5.69 2.85 12.72
CA GLU A 104 -6.48 3.95 13.28
C GLU A 104 -6.36 4.01 14.80
N LYS A 105 -6.35 2.84 15.46
CA LYS A 105 -6.32 2.76 16.91
C LYS A 105 -4.95 3.01 17.51
N PHE A 106 -3.90 2.39 16.94
CA PHE A 106 -2.56 2.39 17.52
C PHE A 106 -1.59 3.34 16.85
N TYR A 107 -1.87 3.77 15.62
CA TYR A 107 -1.02 4.65 14.82
C TYR A 107 -1.85 5.76 14.16
N PRO A 108 -2.62 6.54 14.96
CA PRO A 108 -3.59 7.49 14.37
C PRO A 108 -2.94 8.59 13.54
N GLU A 109 -1.79 9.11 13.94
CA GLU A 109 -1.09 10.15 13.21
C GLU A 109 -0.57 9.63 11.87
N LEU A 110 0.03 8.44 11.90
CA LEU A 110 0.54 7.78 10.70
C LEU A 110 -0.58 7.45 9.73
N TRP A 111 -1.70 6.95 10.27
CA TRP A 111 -2.88 6.63 9.48
C TRP A 111 -3.48 7.87 8.81
N ASN A 112 -3.61 8.97 9.54
CA ASN A 112 -4.13 10.22 9.02
C ASN A 112 -3.22 10.80 7.93
N SER A 113 -1.91 10.76 8.13
CA SER A 113 -0.93 11.18 7.14
C SER A 113 -1.02 10.33 5.87
N HIS A 114 -1.14 9.02 6.02
CA HIS A 114 -1.27 8.10 4.89
C HIS A 114 -2.55 8.37 4.09
N LYS A 115 -3.69 8.53 4.77
CA LYS A 115 -4.96 8.86 4.12
C LYS A 115 -4.88 10.17 3.33
N ALA A 116 -4.22 11.17 3.90
CA ALA A 116 -4.04 12.46 3.22
C ALA A 116 -3.22 12.32 1.95
N LYS A 117 -2.13 11.54 2.00
CA LYS A 117 -1.28 11.26 0.84
C LYS A 117 -2.04 10.49 -0.24
N MET A 118 -2.84 9.50 0.17
CA MET A 118 -3.67 8.73 -0.75
C MET A 118 -4.70 9.60 -1.45
N LYS A 119 -5.34 10.49 -0.68
CA LYS A 119 -6.33 11.42 -1.22
C LYS A 119 -5.69 12.39 -2.21
N SER A 120 -4.52 12.95 -1.88
CA SER A 120 -3.78 13.83 -2.79
C SER A 120 -3.44 13.13 -4.11
N LEU A 121 -2.98 11.89 -4.02
CA LEU A 121 -2.65 11.09 -5.19
C LEU A 121 -3.86 10.85 -6.07
N ASP A 122 -4.99 10.47 -5.46
CA ASP A 122 -6.24 10.26 -6.18
C ASP A 122 -6.71 11.54 -6.88
N GLN A 123 -6.60 12.69 -6.23
CA GLN A 123 -7.00 13.98 -6.79
C GLN A 123 -6.14 14.36 -8.00
N VAL A 124 -4.83 14.17 -7.90
CA VAL A 124 -3.90 14.48 -8.99
C VAL A 124 -4.22 13.66 -10.24
N TYR A 125 -4.36 12.36 -10.09
CA TYR A 125 -4.62 11.48 -11.22
C TYR A 125 -6.04 11.63 -11.77
N THR A 126 -7.02 11.89 -10.93
CA THR A 126 -8.39 12.19 -11.38
C THR A 126 -8.41 13.46 -12.21
N ALA A 127 -7.71 14.51 -11.79
CA ALA A 127 -7.60 15.77 -12.54
C ALA A 127 -6.93 15.53 -13.90
N GLN A 128 -5.87 14.72 -13.95
CA GLN A 128 -5.19 14.38 -15.20
C GLN A 128 -6.12 13.60 -16.15
N MET A 129 -6.88 12.67 -15.63
CA MET A 129 -7.84 11.90 -16.43
C MET A 129 -8.93 12.78 -17.01
N LEU A 130 -9.46 13.71 -16.20
CA LEU A 130 -10.49 14.65 -16.65
C LEU A 130 -9.94 15.58 -17.74
N GLN A 131 -8.74 16.11 -17.56
CA GLN A 131 -8.10 16.97 -18.55
C GLN A 131 -7.88 16.23 -19.86
N ARG A 132 -7.43 14.97 -19.81
CA ARG A 132 -7.25 14.13 -20.99
C ARG A 132 -8.60 13.89 -21.69
N GLY A 133 -9.66 13.67 -20.94
CA GLY A 133 -11.00 13.51 -21.48
C GLY A 133 -11.51 14.74 -22.21
N ILE A 134 -11.23 15.93 -21.68
CA ILE A 134 -11.59 17.20 -22.31
C ILE A 134 -10.83 17.35 -23.64
N VAL A 135 -9.53 17.06 -23.65
CA VAL A 135 -8.70 17.11 -24.85
C VAL A 135 -9.21 16.11 -25.91
N GLN A 136 -9.68 14.94 -25.50
CA GLN A 136 -10.23 13.94 -26.41
C GLN A 136 -11.67 14.22 -26.83
N GLY A 137 -12.29 15.27 -26.30
CA GLY A 137 -13.65 15.64 -26.64
C GLY A 137 -14.74 14.75 -26.06
N MET A 138 -14.44 14.02 -24.96
CA MET A 138 -15.39 13.13 -24.30
C MET A 138 -16.24 13.82 -23.26
N TYR A 139 -15.88 15.00 -22.85
CA TYR A 139 -16.59 15.82 -21.87
C TYR A 139 -16.96 17.19 -22.45
#